data_6bec642127575b4426e81f224b6f917d
#
_entry.id   6bec642127575b4426e81f224b6f917d
#
_cell.length_a   1.000
_cell.length_b   1.000
_cell.length_c   1.000
_cell.angle_alpha   90.00
_cell.angle_beta   90.00
_cell.angle_gamma   90.00
#
_symmetry.space_group_name_H-M   'P 1'
#
loop_
_entity.id
_entity.type
_entity.pdbx_description
1 polymer ?
#
loop_
_entity_poly.entity_id
_entity_poly.type
_entity_poly.pdbx_seq_one_letter_code
_entity_poly.pdbx_strand_id
1 'polypeptide(L)'
;MVLDLIEEVTRTDRPFRLRVSAILSLHRRALEGLSAYAGTTRPGDVSIGKSRHAPPAAHLVPELLEELCDYVNENWSEATALHLCAYVMWRLNWIHPFVDGNGRTSRAVSYYVLCAKLGYVLPGQQTVPEQIAADKEPYYLALEAADEASKDKAVDVAQMEALLDDCIANQLLSAYRDATDPNAGGPKERKLH
;
A
#
# COMPACT_ATOMS: atom_id res chain seq x y z
N MET A 1 -12.25 7.32 4.56
CA MET A 1 -11.08 7.27 5.48
C MET A 1 -9.74 7.16 4.72
N VAL A 2 -9.28 6.01 4.21
CA VAL A 2 -8.18 5.99 3.20
C VAL A 2 -8.67 6.59 1.89
N LEU A 3 -9.91 6.30 1.53
CA LEU A 3 -10.57 6.84 0.34
C LEU A 3 -10.63 8.37 0.35
N ASP A 4 -10.85 9.02 1.49
CA ASP A 4 -10.90 10.49 1.59
C ASP A 4 -9.56 11.14 1.20
N LEU A 5 -8.43 10.53 1.62
CA LEU A 5 -7.10 11.00 1.22
C LEU A 5 -6.84 10.77 -0.28
N ILE A 6 -7.32 9.65 -0.82
CA ILE A 6 -7.22 9.37 -2.24
C ILE A 6 -8.05 10.38 -3.04
N GLU A 7 -9.29 10.64 -2.62
CA GLU A 7 -10.16 11.63 -3.25
C GLU A 7 -9.57 13.04 -3.18
N GLU A 8 -8.98 13.43 -2.06
CA GLU A 8 -8.30 14.72 -1.91
C GLU A 8 -7.18 14.88 -2.92
N VAL A 9 -6.32 13.85 -3.06
CA VAL A 9 -5.18 13.87 -3.98
C VAL A 9 -5.63 13.84 -5.45
N THR A 10 -6.65 13.06 -5.77
CA THR A 10 -7.15 12.94 -7.16
C THR A 10 -7.95 14.17 -7.62
N ARG A 11 -8.42 15.01 -6.68
CA ARG A 11 -9.16 16.26 -6.96
C ARG A 11 -8.27 17.50 -7.03
N THR A 12 -6.99 17.41 -6.64
CA THR A 12 -6.12 18.58 -6.63
C THR A 12 -5.28 18.64 -7.89
N ASP A 13 -5.20 19.83 -8.53
CA ASP A 13 -4.29 20.10 -9.66
C ASP A 13 -2.81 20.18 -9.24
N ARG A 14 -2.50 19.85 -8.01
CA ARG A 14 -1.12 19.85 -7.50
C ARG A 14 -0.42 18.55 -7.91
N PRO A 15 0.85 18.63 -8.37
CA PRO A 15 1.64 17.44 -8.63
C PRO A 15 1.68 16.54 -7.38
N PHE A 16 1.40 15.26 -7.58
CA PHE A 16 1.51 14.28 -6.50
C PHE A 16 2.95 14.19 -6.00
N ARG A 17 3.09 14.12 -4.69
CA ARG A 17 4.36 13.81 -4.04
C ARG A 17 4.11 12.98 -2.80
N LEU A 18 4.67 11.76 -2.76
CA LEU A 18 4.64 10.94 -1.56
C LEU A 18 5.54 11.58 -0.50
N ARG A 19 5.05 11.64 0.73
CA ARG A 19 5.77 12.19 1.89
C ARG A 19 5.65 11.25 3.07
N VAL A 20 6.67 11.21 3.90
CA VAL A 20 6.65 10.43 5.16
C VAL A 20 5.43 10.79 6.03
N SER A 21 5.05 12.08 6.07
CA SER A 21 3.87 12.53 6.79
C SER A 21 2.56 11.87 6.33
N ALA A 22 2.43 11.56 5.03
CA ALA A 22 1.27 10.82 4.50
C ALA A 22 1.27 9.36 4.98
N ILE A 23 2.44 8.71 4.98
CA ILE A 23 2.62 7.34 5.51
C ILE A 23 2.22 7.28 6.98
N LEU A 24 2.73 8.21 7.79
CA LEU A 24 2.41 8.30 9.22
C LEU A 24 0.94 8.61 9.47
N SER A 25 0.31 9.45 8.64
CA SER A 25 -1.13 9.75 8.74
C SER A 25 -1.98 8.53 8.42
N LEU A 26 -1.63 7.75 7.39
CA LEU A 26 -2.32 6.51 7.05
C LEU A 26 -2.16 5.46 8.16
N HIS A 27 -0.97 5.31 8.71
CA HIS A 27 -0.72 4.44 9.87
C HIS A 27 -1.56 4.88 11.08
N ARG A 28 -1.58 6.18 11.40
CA ARG A 28 -2.40 6.70 12.51
C ARG A 28 -3.86 6.31 12.33
N ARG A 29 -4.43 6.57 11.16
CA ARG A 29 -5.84 6.24 10.87
C ARG A 29 -6.13 4.75 10.93
N ALA A 30 -5.19 3.91 10.50
CA ALA A 30 -5.34 2.45 10.53
C ALA A 30 -5.28 1.86 11.96
N LEU A 31 -4.67 2.57 12.91
CA LEU A 31 -4.41 2.12 14.27
C LEU A 31 -5.06 3.01 15.36
N GLU A 32 -5.84 4.01 14.97
CA GLU A 32 -6.52 4.90 15.91
C GLU A 32 -7.42 4.09 16.85
N GLY A 33 -7.26 4.31 18.16
CA GLY A 33 -7.94 3.54 19.20
C GLY A 33 -7.43 2.11 19.43
N LEU A 34 -6.47 1.64 18.62
CA LEU A 34 -5.90 0.29 18.72
C LEU A 34 -4.47 0.29 19.27
N SER A 35 -3.71 1.37 19.09
CA SER A 35 -2.31 1.44 19.49
C SER A 35 -1.94 2.84 19.98
N ALA A 36 -1.20 2.91 21.08
CA ALA A 36 -0.60 4.15 21.57
C ALA A 36 0.48 4.71 20.62
N TYR A 37 1.01 3.87 19.73
CA TYR A 37 2.02 4.24 18.73
C TYR A 37 1.43 4.61 17.37
N ALA A 38 0.11 4.84 17.29
CA ALA A 38 -0.55 5.19 16.04
C ALA A 38 0.05 6.49 15.44
N GLY A 39 0.61 6.37 14.23
CA GLY A 39 1.24 7.49 13.51
C GLY A 39 2.67 7.82 13.93
N THR A 40 3.35 6.92 14.67
CA THR A 40 4.75 7.08 15.06
C THR A 40 5.57 5.86 14.65
N THR A 41 6.82 6.08 14.27
CA THR A 41 7.78 5.01 14.00
C THR A 41 8.19 4.29 15.28
N ARG A 42 8.64 3.04 15.15
CA ARG A 42 9.10 2.23 16.29
C ARG A 42 10.31 2.87 16.98
N PRO A 43 10.33 2.91 18.32
CA PRO A 43 11.43 3.49 19.07
C PRO A 43 12.65 2.56 19.22
N GLY A 44 12.50 1.28 18.88
CA GLY A 44 13.52 0.25 19.03
C GLY A 44 13.43 -0.82 17.95
N ASP A 45 14.37 -1.75 17.97
CA ASP A 45 14.43 -2.85 17.03
C ASP A 45 13.27 -3.83 17.27
N VAL A 46 12.81 -4.46 16.20
CA VAL A 46 11.72 -5.43 16.21
C VAL A 46 12.09 -6.67 15.41
N SER A 47 11.41 -7.77 15.69
CA SER A 47 11.47 -8.99 14.88
C SER A 47 10.10 -9.29 14.30
N ILE A 48 10.07 -9.88 13.09
CA ILE A 48 8.83 -10.29 12.42
C ILE A 48 8.64 -11.78 12.71
N GLY A 49 7.57 -12.10 13.46
CA GLY A 49 7.25 -13.50 13.76
C GLY A 49 7.03 -14.31 12.48
N LYS A 50 7.66 -15.49 12.38
CA LYS A 50 7.60 -16.42 11.23
C LYS A 50 8.22 -15.93 9.93
N SER A 51 8.86 -14.75 9.89
CA SER A 51 9.60 -14.28 8.72
C SER A 51 11.10 -14.53 8.89
N ARG A 52 11.80 -14.76 7.77
CA ARG A 52 13.27 -14.80 7.72
C ARG A 52 13.88 -13.41 7.58
N HIS A 53 13.07 -12.41 7.22
CA HIS A 53 13.52 -11.04 7.10
C HIS A 53 13.79 -10.43 8.47
N ALA A 54 14.97 -9.83 8.64
CA ALA A 54 15.33 -9.02 9.79
C ALA A 54 15.21 -7.54 9.41
N PRO A 55 14.26 -6.80 10.00
CA PRO A 55 14.13 -5.39 9.72
C PRO A 55 15.41 -4.60 10.07
N PRO A 56 15.72 -3.51 9.33
CA PRO A 56 16.85 -2.65 9.65
C PRO A 56 16.75 -2.06 11.06
N ALA A 57 17.89 -1.60 11.62
CA ALA A 57 17.93 -1.00 12.94
C ALA A 57 16.99 0.23 13.03
N ALA A 58 16.38 0.45 14.20
CA ALA A 58 15.35 1.48 14.39
C ALA A 58 15.82 2.90 14.05
N HIS A 59 17.09 3.22 14.32
CA HIS A 59 17.64 4.54 14.03
C HIS A 59 17.74 4.85 12.52
N LEU A 60 17.73 3.84 11.64
CA LEU A 60 17.75 4.00 10.18
C LEU A 60 16.35 4.22 9.58
N VAL A 61 15.29 3.94 10.34
CA VAL A 61 13.92 3.99 9.83
C VAL A 61 13.54 5.35 9.22
N PRO A 62 13.87 6.51 9.84
CA PRO A 62 13.54 7.80 9.24
C PRO A 62 14.17 7.99 7.85
N GLU A 63 15.47 7.70 7.71
CA GLU A 63 16.20 7.81 6.44
C GLU A 63 15.62 6.89 5.38
N LEU A 64 15.36 5.62 5.72
CA LEU A 64 14.79 4.64 4.81
C LEU A 64 13.36 5.00 4.34
N LEU A 65 12.58 5.69 5.18
CA LEU A 65 11.26 6.20 4.78
C LEU A 65 11.38 7.38 3.80
N GLU A 66 12.38 8.25 3.97
CA GLU A 66 12.67 9.31 3.00
C GLU A 66 13.14 8.71 1.67
N GLU A 67 14.08 7.76 1.68
CA GLU A 67 14.52 7.04 0.48
C GLU A 67 13.35 6.39 -0.28
N LEU A 68 12.41 5.77 0.45
CA LEU A 68 11.19 5.21 -0.16
C LEU A 68 10.37 6.30 -0.85
N CYS A 69 10.17 7.42 -0.19
CA CYS A 69 9.42 8.55 -0.76
C CYS A 69 10.15 9.13 -1.98
N ASP A 70 11.46 9.28 -1.91
CA ASP A 70 12.27 9.81 -2.99
C ASP A 70 12.23 8.89 -4.21
N TYR A 71 12.38 7.57 -4.03
CA TYR A 71 12.23 6.62 -5.12
C TYR A 71 10.88 6.76 -5.85
N VAL A 72 9.78 6.85 -5.11
CA VAL A 72 8.44 7.02 -5.71
C VAL A 72 8.34 8.34 -6.46
N ASN A 73 8.86 9.43 -5.88
CA ASN A 73 8.77 10.76 -6.46
C ASN A 73 9.65 10.92 -7.69
N GLU A 74 10.87 10.38 -7.68
CA GLU A 74 11.81 10.43 -8.79
C GLU A 74 11.35 9.59 -9.98
N ASN A 75 10.74 8.44 -9.71
CA ASN A 75 10.23 7.55 -10.76
C ASN A 75 8.76 7.82 -11.13
N TRP A 76 8.16 8.91 -10.61
CA TRP A 76 6.74 9.17 -10.80
C TRP A 76 6.33 9.31 -12.27
N SER A 77 7.14 9.92 -13.11
CA SER A 77 6.85 10.10 -14.54
C SER A 77 7.06 8.84 -15.37
N GLU A 78 8.10 8.06 -15.04
CA GLU A 78 8.59 6.96 -15.88
C GLU A 78 7.99 5.61 -15.50
N ALA A 79 7.84 5.33 -14.21
CA ALA A 79 7.36 4.04 -13.73
C ALA A 79 5.84 3.89 -13.89
N THR A 80 5.38 2.65 -14.06
CA THR A 80 3.94 2.32 -14.09
C THR A 80 3.30 2.48 -12.70
N ALA A 81 1.98 2.67 -12.65
CA ALA A 81 1.23 2.69 -11.40
C ALA A 81 1.39 1.38 -10.62
N LEU A 82 1.44 0.26 -11.34
CA LEU A 82 1.62 -1.07 -10.79
C LEU A 82 2.99 -1.21 -10.13
N HIS A 83 4.06 -0.78 -10.81
CA HIS A 83 5.43 -0.82 -10.28
C HIS A 83 5.57 -0.01 -8.99
N LEU A 84 5.10 1.25 -8.98
CA LEU A 84 5.20 2.11 -7.80
C LEU A 84 4.40 1.54 -6.62
N CYS A 85 3.22 0.97 -6.89
CA CYS A 85 2.41 0.28 -5.90
C CYS A 85 3.14 -0.93 -5.30
N ALA A 86 3.70 -1.78 -6.16
CA ALA A 86 4.45 -2.98 -5.77
C ALA A 86 5.70 -2.62 -4.96
N TYR A 87 6.47 -1.63 -5.42
CA TYR A 87 7.64 -1.14 -4.71
C TYR A 87 7.30 -0.64 -3.30
N VAL A 88 6.30 0.23 -3.17
CA VAL A 88 5.87 0.75 -1.87
C VAL A 88 5.41 -0.37 -0.94
N MET A 89 4.65 -1.33 -1.47
CA MET A 89 4.14 -2.46 -0.69
C MET A 89 5.27 -3.32 -0.14
N TRP A 90 6.25 -3.65 -0.96
CA TRP A 90 7.44 -4.36 -0.54
C TRP A 90 8.32 -3.53 0.40
N ARG A 91 8.71 -2.32 0.00
CA ARG A 91 9.71 -1.52 0.73
C ARG A 91 9.24 -1.14 2.13
N LEU A 92 7.96 -0.81 2.32
CA LEU A 92 7.40 -0.57 3.65
C LEU A 92 7.43 -1.82 4.56
N ASN A 93 7.18 -3.01 4.01
CA ASN A 93 7.30 -4.24 4.78
C ASN A 93 8.76 -4.56 5.11
N TRP A 94 9.68 -4.29 4.18
CA TRP A 94 11.11 -4.47 4.40
C TRP A 94 11.65 -3.53 5.49
N ILE A 95 11.30 -2.24 5.46
CA ILE A 95 11.69 -1.26 6.50
C ILE A 95 11.06 -1.62 7.84
N HIS A 96 9.82 -2.10 7.83
CA HIS A 96 9.03 -2.44 9.02
C HIS A 96 8.98 -1.31 10.05
N PRO A 97 8.53 -0.10 9.66
CA PRO A 97 8.79 1.12 10.42
C PRO A 97 7.99 1.23 11.72
N PHE A 98 7.02 0.37 11.98
CA PHE A 98 6.07 0.50 13.08
C PHE A 98 6.18 -0.66 14.07
N VAL A 99 5.72 -0.43 15.32
CA VAL A 99 5.59 -1.49 16.33
C VAL A 99 4.50 -2.51 15.95
N ASP A 100 3.41 -2.03 15.35
CA ASP A 100 2.30 -2.84 14.82
C ASP A 100 1.72 -2.18 13.56
N GLY A 101 0.90 -2.91 12.81
CA GLY A 101 0.17 -2.38 11.66
C GLY A 101 0.98 -2.20 10.38
N ASN A 102 2.21 -2.71 10.30
CA ASN A 102 3.05 -2.58 9.09
C ASN A 102 2.35 -3.11 7.84
N GLY A 103 1.78 -4.32 7.88
CA GLY A 103 1.06 -4.89 6.75
C GLY A 103 -0.23 -4.15 6.38
N ARG A 104 -0.95 -3.59 7.34
CA ARG A 104 -2.14 -2.74 7.08
C ARG A 104 -1.72 -1.44 6.40
N THR A 105 -0.68 -0.82 6.91
CA THR A 105 -0.16 0.46 6.40
C THR A 105 0.46 0.30 5.02
N SER A 106 1.26 -0.74 4.78
CA SER A 106 1.86 -0.98 3.47
C SER A 106 0.79 -1.14 2.39
N ARG A 107 -0.25 -1.92 2.64
CA ARG A 107 -1.38 -2.06 1.70
C ARG A 107 -2.14 -0.76 1.48
N ALA A 108 -2.37 0.02 2.55
CA ALA A 108 -3.07 1.30 2.45
C ALA A 108 -2.26 2.36 1.67
N VAL A 109 -0.95 2.49 1.95
CA VAL A 109 -0.07 3.44 1.26
C VAL A 109 0.13 3.04 -0.20
N SER A 110 0.31 1.74 -0.49
CA SER A 110 0.45 1.24 -1.85
C SER A 110 -0.80 1.53 -2.69
N TYR A 111 -1.99 1.27 -2.13
CA TYR A 111 -3.25 1.56 -2.79
C TYR A 111 -3.48 3.07 -2.98
N TYR A 112 -3.05 3.89 -2.02
CA TYR A 112 -3.04 5.35 -2.14
C TYR A 112 -2.16 5.80 -3.32
N VAL A 113 -0.93 5.28 -3.43
CA VAL A 113 -0.02 5.58 -4.55
C VAL A 113 -0.58 5.12 -5.88
N LEU A 114 -1.17 3.91 -5.94
CA LEU A 114 -1.83 3.37 -7.12
C LEU A 114 -2.93 4.31 -7.64
N CYS A 115 -3.88 4.66 -6.77
CA CYS A 115 -5.00 5.52 -7.14
C CYS A 115 -4.55 6.95 -7.50
N ALA A 116 -3.55 7.49 -6.79
CA ALA A 116 -2.98 8.80 -7.09
C ALA A 116 -2.31 8.82 -8.48
N LYS A 117 -1.60 7.75 -8.85
CA LYS A 117 -0.95 7.63 -10.16
C LYS A 117 -1.97 7.42 -11.29
N LEU A 118 -3.06 6.70 -11.03
CA LEU A 118 -4.16 6.52 -11.97
C LEU A 118 -5.04 7.79 -12.12
N GLY A 119 -5.04 8.67 -11.12
CA GLY A 119 -5.87 9.88 -11.10
C GLY A 119 -7.32 9.64 -10.65
N TYR A 120 -7.67 8.43 -10.22
CA TYR A 120 -9.01 8.08 -9.72
C TYR A 120 -8.97 6.92 -8.73
N VAL A 121 -10.03 6.80 -7.93
CA VAL A 121 -10.24 5.65 -7.06
C VAL A 121 -10.74 4.48 -7.91
N LEU A 122 -10.07 3.32 -7.79
CA LEU A 122 -10.51 2.12 -8.49
C LEU A 122 -11.94 1.74 -8.06
N PRO A 123 -12.86 1.57 -9.02
CA PRO A 123 -14.21 1.13 -8.72
C PRO A 123 -14.23 -0.35 -8.33
N GLY A 124 -15.34 -0.79 -7.75
CA GLY A 124 -15.60 -2.18 -7.38
C GLY A 124 -15.55 -2.42 -5.89
N GLN A 125 -16.11 -3.56 -5.52
CA GLN A 125 -16.04 -4.12 -4.17
C GLN A 125 -14.80 -5.00 -4.06
N GLN A 126 -14.41 -5.40 -2.85
CA GLN A 126 -13.18 -6.19 -2.64
C GLN A 126 -11.93 -5.49 -3.21
N THR A 127 -11.60 -4.38 -2.59
CA THR A 127 -10.39 -3.61 -2.95
C THR A 127 -9.12 -4.46 -2.90
N VAL A 128 -8.08 -4.06 -3.63
CA VAL A 128 -6.76 -4.72 -3.60
C VAL A 128 -6.27 -5.00 -2.15
N PRO A 129 -6.33 -4.04 -1.21
CA PRO A 129 -5.96 -4.30 0.19
C PRO A 129 -6.79 -5.39 0.87
N GLU A 130 -8.09 -5.46 0.57
CA GLU A 130 -9.00 -6.47 1.15
C GLU A 130 -8.74 -7.86 0.59
N GLN A 131 -8.49 -7.99 -0.72
CA GLN A 131 -8.15 -9.27 -1.35
C GLN A 131 -6.85 -9.84 -0.76
N ILE A 132 -5.79 -9.03 -0.65
CA ILE A 132 -4.52 -9.44 -0.03
C ILE A 132 -4.71 -9.79 1.46
N ALA A 133 -5.61 -9.09 2.17
CA ALA A 133 -5.89 -9.40 3.57
C ALA A 133 -6.64 -10.73 3.75
N ALA A 134 -7.46 -11.13 2.76
CA ALA A 134 -8.21 -12.38 2.76
C ALA A 134 -7.30 -13.59 2.50
N ASP A 135 -6.36 -13.48 1.57
CA ASP A 135 -5.32 -14.49 1.31
C ASP A 135 -3.94 -13.85 1.27
N LYS A 136 -3.13 -14.16 2.28
CA LYS A 136 -1.80 -13.56 2.48
C LYS A 136 -0.67 -14.41 1.91
N GLU A 137 -0.91 -15.65 1.51
CA GLU A 137 0.17 -16.54 1.09
C GLU A 137 0.89 -16.04 -0.18
N PRO A 138 0.19 -15.69 -1.28
CA PRO A 138 0.84 -15.13 -2.46
C PRO A 138 1.60 -13.81 -2.16
N TYR A 139 1.05 -13.01 -1.26
CA TYR A 139 1.67 -11.77 -0.82
C TYR A 139 2.99 -12.00 -0.07
N TYR A 140 3.05 -13.00 0.82
CA TYR A 140 4.27 -13.32 1.53
C TYR A 140 5.35 -13.86 0.59
N LEU A 141 4.97 -14.69 -0.38
CA LEU A 141 5.90 -15.19 -1.40
C LEU A 141 6.48 -14.04 -2.24
N ALA A 142 5.66 -13.08 -2.64
CA ALA A 142 6.10 -11.91 -3.40
C ALA A 142 7.04 -11.00 -2.58
N LEU A 143 6.80 -10.85 -1.27
CA LEU A 143 7.72 -10.13 -0.37
C LEU A 143 9.07 -10.84 -0.26
N GLU A 144 9.07 -12.16 -0.05
CA GLU A 144 10.29 -12.96 0.07
C GLU A 144 11.13 -12.92 -1.22
N ALA A 145 10.48 -12.95 -2.39
CA ALA A 145 11.17 -12.84 -3.67
C ALA A 145 11.87 -11.49 -3.85
N ALA A 146 11.18 -10.39 -3.51
CA ALA A 146 11.76 -9.07 -3.57
C ALA A 146 12.87 -8.85 -2.51
N ASP A 147 12.72 -9.44 -1.32
CA ASP A 147 13.78 -9.45 -0.30
C ASP A 147 15.04 -10.17 -0.78
N GLU A 148 14.89 -11.28 -1.49
CA GLU A 148 16.03 -12.02 -2.05
C GLU A 148 16.75 -11.21 -3.12
N ALA A 149 16.02 -10.62 -4.06
CA ALA A 149 16.57 -9.76 -5.11
C ALA A 149 17.32 -8.54 -4.52
N SER A 150 16.83 -8.00 -3.42
CA SER A 150 17.44 -6.83 -2.77
C SER A 150 18.83 -7.07 -2.20
N LYS A 151 19.22 -8.33 -1.96
CA LYS A 151 20.57 -8.69 -1.52
C LYS A 151 21.63 -8.34 -2.58
N ASP A 152 21.24 -8.40 -3.84
CA ASP A 152 22.07 -8.01 -4.98
C ASP A 152 21.92 -6.53 -5.36
N LYS A 153 21.33 -5.73 -4.46
CA LYS A 153 21.00 -4.31 -4.67
C LYS A 153 20.07 -4.05 -5.87
N ALA A 154 19.31 -5.05 -6.27
CA ALA A 154 18.30 -4.93 -7.31
C ALA A 154 16.93 -4.62 -6.68
N VAL A 155 16.14 -3.78 -7.35
CA VAL A 155 14.72 -3.61 -7.08
C VAL A 155 13.97 -4.51 -8.07
N ASP A 156 13.61 -5.70 -7.63
CA ASP A 156 12.76 -6.62 -8.38
C ASP A 156 11.49 -6.92 -7.61
N VAL A 157 10.39 -6.37 -8.08
CA VAL A 157 9.06 -6.52 -7.51
C VAL A 157 8.08 -7.21 -8.49
N ALA A 158 8.60 -7.91 -9.49
CA ALA A 158 7.79 -8.52 -10.55
C ALA A 158 6.72 -9.48 -10.02
N GLN A 159 7.02 -10.28 -8.98
CA GLN A 159 6.00 -11.15 -8.37
C GLN A 159 4.92 -10.36 -7.64
N MET A 160 5.27 -9.24 -7.02
CA MET A 160 4.30 -8.34 -6.39
C MET A 160 3.45 -7.63 -7.45
N GLU A 161 4.04 -7.22 -8.57
CA GLU A 161 3.31 -6.64 -9.71
C GLU A 161 2.28 -7.64 -10.25
N ALA A 162 2.65 -8.90 -10.45
CA ALA A 162 1.74 -9.94 -10.92
C ALA A 162 0.56 -10.15 -9.96
N LEU A 163 0.82 -10.24 -8.65
CA LEU A 163 -0.23 -10.33 -7.63
C LEU A 163 -1.17 -9.13 -7.66
N LEU A 164 -0.63 -7.93 -7.80
CA LEU A 164 -1.43 -6.70 -7.82
C LEU A 164 -2.25 -6.59 -9.10
N ASP A 165 -1.73 -7.03 -10.23
CA ASP A 165 -2.46 -7.07 -11.51
C ASP A 165 -3.70 -7.96 -11.40
N ASP A 166 -3.55 -9.17 -10.85
CA ASP A 166 -4.66 -10.09 -10.57
C ASP A 166 -5.70 -9.46 -9.63
N CYS A 167 -5.26 -8.81 -8.55
CA CYS A 167 -6.15 -8.15 -7.60
C CYS A 167 -6.92 -6.98 -8.25
N ILE A 168 -6.25 -6.17 -9.08
CA ILE A 168 -6.88 -5.06 -9.81
C ILE A 168 -7.90 -5.60 -10.81
N ALA A 169 -7.55 -6.64 -11.57
CA ALA A 169 -8.45 -7.28 -12.51
C ALA A 169 -9.73 -7.78 -11.81
N ASN A 170 -9.58 -8.46 -10.68
CA ASN A 170 -10.71 -8.94 -9.88
C ASN A 170 -11.58 -7.80 -9.35
N GLN A 171 -10.96 -6.71 -8.86
CA GLN A 171 -11.70 -5.53 -8.39
C GLN A 171 -12.52 -4.90 -9.52
N LEU A 172 -11.92 -4.72 -10.72
CA LEU A 172 -12.60 -4.16 -11.88
C LEU A 172 -13.71 -5.07 -12.42
N LEU A 173 -13.49 -6.39 -12.43
CA LEU A 173 -14.52 -7.35 -12.79
C LEU A 173 -15.72 -7.31 -11.84
N SER A 174 -15.50 -7.07 -10.54
CA SER A 174 -16.60 -6.89 -9.60
C SER A 174 -17.43 -5.65 -9.93
N ALA A 175 -16.77 -4.54 -10.27
CA ALA A 175 -17.44 -3.31 -10.70
C ALA A 175 -18.28 -3.54 -11.98
N TYR A 176 -17.72 -4.25 -12.95
CA TYR A 176 -18.42 -4.57 -14.20
C TYR A 176 -19.67 -5.41 -13.94
N ARG A 177 -19.56 -6.45 -13.11
CA ARG A 177 -20.69 -7.32 -12.74
C ARG A 177 -21.79 -6.53 -12.03
N ASP A 178 -21.43 -5.69 -11.07
CA ASP A 178 -22.38 -4.84 -10.35
C ASP A 178 -23.10 -3.86 -11.30
N ALA A 179 -22.40 -3.32 -12.31
CA ALA A 179 -22.97 -2.40 -13.27
C ALA A 179 -23.87 -3.09 -14.33
N THR A 180 -23.67 -4.38 -14.57
CA THR A 180 -24.38 -5.15 -15.62
C THR A 180 -25.45 -6.08 -15.07
N ASP A 181 -25.54 -6.26 -13.74
CA ASP A 181 -26.59 -7.07 -13.11
C ASP A 181 -27.93 -6.31 -13.13
N PRO A 182 -28.96 -6.81 -13.88
CA PRO A 182 -30.28 -6.17 -13.95
C PRO A 182 -31.03 -6.19 -12.60
N ASN A 183 -30.57 -7.01 -11.63
CA ASN A 183 -31.14 -7.10 -10.28
C ASN A 183 -30.31 -6.36 -9.23
N ALA A 184 -29.16 -5.81 -9.58
CA ALA A 184 -28.42 -4.93 -8.70
C ALA A 184 -29.25 -3.63 -8.54
N GLY A 185 -30.10 -3.59 -7.52
CA GLY A 185 -30.80 -2.38 -7.13
C GLY A 185 -29.80 -1.23 -7.05
N GLY A 186 -30.13 -0.10 -7.72
CA GLY A 186 -29.26 1.04 -8.00
C GLY A 186 -28.30 1.47 -6.90
N PRO A 187 -27.38 2.37 -7.15
CA PRO A 187 -26.24 2.65 -6.30
C PRO A 187 -26.68 2.84 -4.86
N LYS A 188 -26.33 1.89 -3.99
CA LYS A 188 -26.56 2.02 -2.56
C LYS A 188 -25.73 3.22 -2.12
N GLU A 189 -26.39 4.35 -1.84
CA GLU A 189 -25.77 5.47 -1.14
C GLU A 189 -25.00 4.89 0.06
N ARG A 190 -23.69 4.98 0.02
CA ARG A 190 -22.84 4.64 1.18
C ARG A 190 -23.23 5.59 2.30
N LYS A 191 -24.08 5.14 3.22
CA LYS A 191 -24.28 5.83 4.49
C LYS A 191 -22.95 5.81 5.22
N LEU A 192 -22.32 6.97 5.26
CA LEU A 192 -21.17 7.27 6.10
C LEU A 192 -21.62 7.17 7.57
N HIS A 193 -21.05 6.23 8.28
CA HIS A 193 -21.06 6.19 9.75
C HIS A 193 -19.63 6.39 10.25
#